data_a2001af690b3832cc6df238275ec3376
#
_entry.id   a2001af690b3832cc6df238275ec3376
#
_cell.length_a   1.000
_cell.length_b   1.000
_cell.length_c   1.000
_cell.angle_alpha   90.00
_cell.angle_beta   90.00
_cell.angle_gamma   90.00
#
_symmetry.space_group_name_H-M   'P 1'
#
loop_
_entity.id
_entity.type
_entity.pdbx_description
1 polymer ?
#
loop_
_entity_poly.entity_id
_entity_poly.type
_entity_poly.pdbx_seq_one_letter_code
_entity_poly.pdbx_strand_id
1 'polypeptide(L)'
;IYSYLENKGIEINENTSDDLNIDIDNIDNIADEDSLLLDDDDEFDKDSEEDIDLSAIDLLEGVGTEDPVRMYLKEIGTVPLLTANEELELAKRKQDGDEYAKQRLIEANLRLVVSIAKRYTGRGMSFLDLVQEGNLGLIKGVEKFDYTKGFKLSTYATWWIRQSVTRALADQARTIRVPVHMVETINKMSKMQRKLTLELGYE
;
A
#
# COMPACT_ATOMS: atom_id res chain seq x y z
N ILE A 1 20.90 -37.04 6.41
CA ILE A 1 21.24 -35.60 6.51
C ILE A 1 20.58 -35.03 7.76
N TYR A 2 19.30 -35.31 8.02
CA TYR A 2 18.56 -34.80 9.20
C TYR A 2 19.22 -35.25 10.53
N SER A 3 19.59 -36.51 10.69
CA SER A 3 20.22 -37.03 11.90
C SER A 3 21.62 -36.44 12.18
N TYR A 4 22.30 -35.90 11.16
CA TYR A 4 23.58 -35.21 11.31
C TYR A 4 23.42 -33.77 11.82
N LEU A 5 22.30 -33.12 11.48
CA LEU A 5 21.97 -31.75 11.92
C LEU A 5 21.48 -31.73 13.36
N GLU A 6 20.65 -32.71 13.75
CA GLU A 6 20.24 -32.89 15.15
C GLU A 6 21.40 -33.13 16.11
N ASN A 7 22.42 -33.90 15.68
CA ASN A 7 23.61 -34.14 16.49
C ASN A 7 24.51 -32.91 16.68
N LYS A 8 24.28 -31.84 15.90
CA LYS A 8 24.96 -30.55 16.04
C LYS A 8 24.13 -29.49 16.81
N GLY A 9 22.97 -29.87 17.37
CA GLY A 9 22.13 -28.97 18.14
C GLY A 9 21.45 -27.89 17.29
N ILE A 10 21.28 -28.14 15.98
CA ILE A 10 20.53 -27.25 15.09
C ILE A 10 19.09 -27.76 15.06
N GLU A 11 18.22 -27.06 15.76
CA GLU A 11 16.79 -27.31 15.69
C GLU A 11 16.25 -26.89 14.31
N ILE A 12 15.75 -27.87 13.56
CA ILE A 12 15.07 -27.63 12.29
C ILE A 12 13.61 -27.39 12.63
N ASN A 13 13.20 -26.14 12.71
CA ASN A 13 11.77 -25.79 12.78
C ASN A 13 11.15 -25.99 11.40
N GLU A 14 10.44 -27.08 11.22
CA GLU A 14 9.47 -27.26 10.14
C GLU A 14 8.23 -26.39 10.43
N ASN A 15 8.36 -25.08 10.33
CA ASN A 15 7.18 -24.24 10.20
C ASN A 15 6.64 -24.38 8.79
N THR A 16 5.82 -25.39 8.61
CA THR A 16 4.82 -25.48 7.56
C THR A 16 4.03 -24.16 7.49
N SER A 17 3.92 -23.67 6.29
CA SER A 17 3.01 -22.64 5.84
C SER A 17 1.59 -22.89 6.36
N ASP A 18 1.24 -22.35 7.50
CA ASP A 18 -0.17 -22.20 7.87
C ASP A 18 -0.35 -20.95 8.73
N ASP A 19 -1.22 -20.09 8.23
CA ASP A 19 -1.88 -19.00 8.93
C ASP A 19 -0.98 -17.95 9.60
N LEU A 20 -0.57 -16.97 8.82
CA LEU A 20 -0.29 -15.63 9.32
C LEU A 20 -1.61 -15.04 9.87
N ASN A 21 -2.06 -15.56 10.99
CA ASN A 21 -2.92 -14.86 11.93
C ASN A 21 -2.06 -13.73 12.51
N ILE A 22 -2.07 -12.59 11.83
CA ILE A 22 -1.44 -11.38 12.36
C ILE A 22 -2.33 -10.93 13.50
N ASP A 23 -1.90 -11.21 14.73
CA ASP A 23 -2.51 -10.68 15.94
C ASP A 23 -2.53 -9.15 15.87
N ILE A 24 -3.74 -8.59 15.81
CA ILE A 24 -4.03 -7.17 15.62
C ILE A 24 -3.47 -6.31 16.75
N ASP A 25 -3.20 -6.89 17.93
CA ASP A 25 -2.64 -6.21 19.10
C ASP A 25 -1.14 -5.88 18.98
N ASN A 26 -0.47 -6.33 17.90
CA ASN A 26 0.95 -6.08 17.63
C ASN A 26 1.20 -5.10 16.48
N ILE A 27 0.17 -4.33 16.04
CA ILE A 27 0.33 -3.36 14.94
C ILE A 27 1.39 -2.30 15.26
N ASP A 28 1.53 -1.90 16.53
CA ASP A 28 2.54 -0.93 16.94
C ASP A 28 3.98 -1.46 16.80
N ASN A 29 4.19 -2.78 16.93
CA ASN A 29 5.51 -3.40 16.72
C ASN A 29 5.79 -3.75 15.24
N ILE A 30 4.74 -4.01 14.43
CA ILE A 30 4.87 -4.24 12.98
C ILE A 30 5.14 -2.92 12.24
N ALA A 31 4.62 -1.79 12.77
CA ALA A 31 4.86 -0.47 12.20
C ALA A 31 6.33 -0.09 12.16
N ASP A 32 7.16 -0.56 13.11
CA ASP A 32 8.58 -0.23 13.17
C ASP A 32 9.42 -1.02 12.14
N GLU A 33 9.09 -2.27 11.84
CA GLU A 33 9.84 -3.07 10.87
C GLU A 33 9.43 -2.77 9.42
N ASP A 34 8.12 -2.61 9.15
CA ASP A 34 7.62 -2.31 7.80
C ASP A 34 7.77 -0.82 7.40
N SER A 35 7.99 0.08 8.38
CA SER A 35 8.29 1.50 8.11
C SER A 35 9.60 1.69 7.32
N LEU A 36 10.47 0.69 7.35
CA LEU A 36 11.76 0.70 6.63
C LEU A 36 11.63 0.47 5.11
N LEU A 37 10.48 -0.05 4.65
CA LEU A 37 10.15 -0.12 3.23
C LEU A 37 9.64 1.22 2.69
N LEU A 38 9.19 2.08 3.59
CA LEU A 38 8.76 3.43 3.25
C LEU A 38 10.02 4.30 3.17
N ASP A 39 10.32 4.85 2.01
CA ASP A 39 11.30 5.91 1.91
C ASP A 39 10.80 7.08 2.80
N ASP A 40 11.57 7.44 3.84
CA ASP A 40 11.28 8.61 4.71
C ASP A 40 11.27 9.94 3.93
N ASP A 41 11.74 9.94 2.68
CA ASP A 41 11.65 11.09 1.77
C ASP A 41 10.22 11.31 1.22
N ASP A 42 9.31 10.34 1.41
CA ASP A 42 7.88 10.57 1.25
C ASP A 42 7.32 11.24 2.52
N GLU A 43 7.85 12.43 2.85
CA GLU A 43 7.21 13.36 3.76
C GLU A 43 5.77 13.54 3.22
N PHE A 44 4.85 12.86 3.90
CA PHE A 44 3.43 12.97 3.57
C PHE A 44 3.04 14.40 3.90
N ASP A 45 3.11 15.25 2.88
CA ASP A 45 2.57 16.61 2.95
C ASP A 45 1.14 16.47 3.47
N LYS A 46 0.93 16.97 4.68
CA LYS A 46 -0.41 17.07 5.30
C LYS A 46 -1.36 17.90 4.45
N ASP A 47 -0.84 18.59 3.46
CA ASP A 47 -1.57 19.42 2.50
C ASP A 47 -2.08 18.65 1.27
N SER A 48 -1.81 17.33 1.15
CA SER A 48 -2.32 16.51 0.03
C SER A 48 -3.79 16.06 0.23
N GLU A 49 -4.53 16.68 1.14
CA GLU A 49 -6.00 16.68 1.12
C GLU A 49 -6.58 17.56 0.00
N GLU A 50 -5.71 18.34 -0.70
CA GLU A 50 -6.11 19.08 -1.87
C GLU A 50 -6.63 18.09 -2.93
N ASP A 51 -7.81 18.40 -3.41
CA ASP A 51 -8.56 17.73 -4.47
C ASP A 51 -7.61 17.05 -5.46
N ILE A 52 -7.67 15.72 -5.49
CA ILE A 52 -6.99 14.96 -6.55
C ILE A 52 -7.62 15.46 -7.84
N ASP A 53 -6.98 16.45 -8.41
CA ASP A 53 -7.39 17.02 -9.67
C ASP A 53 -7.25 15.93 -10.73
N LEU A 54 -8.36 15.26 -11.01
CA LEU A 54 -8.48 14.31 -12.10
C LEU A 54 -8.40 14.99 -13.47
N SER A 55 -8.23 16.31 -13.52
CA SER A 55 -7.81 16.98 -14.75
C SER A 55 -6.40 16.52 -15.19
N ALA A 56 -5.64 15.89 -14.31
CA ALA A 56 -4.49 15.06 -14.71
C ALA A 56 -4.87 13.86 -15.62
N ILE A 57 -6.16 13.56 -15.78
CA ILE A 57 -6.66 12.69 -16.87
C ILE A 57 -6.37 13.35 -18.24
N ASP A 58 -6.30 14.67 -18.32
CA ASP A 58 -5.86 15.42 -19.50
C ASP A 58 -4.39 15.16 -19.87
N LEU A 59 -3.55 14.72 -18.93
CA LEU A 59 -2.18 14.25 -19.26
C LEU A 59 -2.17 12.96 -20.09
N LEU A 60 -3.31 12.34 -20.29
CA LEU A 60 -3.51 11.20 -21.18
C LEU A 60 -4.10 11.63 -22.55
N GLU A 61 -4.22 12.93 -22.82
CA GLU A 61 -4.50 13.45 -24.16
C GLU A 61 -3.36 13.08 -25.11
N GLY A 62 -3.51 11.99 -25.81
CA GLY A 62 -2.51 11.46 -26.75
C GLY A 62 -2.33 9.95 -26.66
N VAL A 63 -2.81 9.32 -25.59
CA VAL A 63 -2.88 7.87 -25.48
C VAL A 63 -4.18 7.40 -26.10
N GLY A 64 -4.12 6.42 -27.00
CA GLY A 64 -5.27 5.92 -27.77
C GLY A 64 -6.44 5.51 -26.85
N THR A 65 -7.66 5.58 -27.38
CA THR A 65 -8.90 5.25 -26.68
C THR A 65 -8.98 3.80 -26.16
N GLU A 66 -8.04 2.95 -26.56
CA GLU A 66 -7.97 1.52 -26.20
C GLU A 66 -7.01 1.23 -25.04
N ASP A 67 -6.43 2.26 -24.39
CA ASP A 67 -5.55 2.06 -23.25
C ASP A 67 -6.35 1.60 -22.01
N PRO A 68 -6.07 0.41 -21.47
CA PRO A 68 -6.73 -0.13 -20.26
C PRO A 68 -6.66 0.83 -19.06
N VAL A 69 -5.56 1.58 -18.93
CA VAL A 69 -5.37 2.59 -17.87
C VAL A 69 -6.42 3.68 -17.98
N ARG A 70 -6.61 4.22 -19.18
CA ARG A 70 -7.59 5.28 -19.44
C ARG A 70 -9.02 4.82 -19.18
N MET A 71 -9.36 3.60 -19.61
CA MET A 71 -10.67 3.00 -19.33
C MET A 71 -10.94 2.90 -17.84
N TYR A 72 -9.98 2.36 -17.08
CA TYR A 72 -10.09 2.23 -15.63
C TYR A 72 -10.25 3.60 -14.94
N LEU A 73 -9.42 4.59 -15.29
CA LEU A 73 -9.48 5.93 -14.69
C LEU A 73 -10.81 6.64 -15.00
N LYS A 74 -11.36 6.44 -16.20
CA LYS A 74 -12.67 6.96 -16.57
C LYS A 74 -13.79 6.31 -15.75
N GLU A 75 -13.73 5.01 -15.54
CA GLU A 75 -14.72 4.26 -14.77
C GLU A 75 -14.76 4.70 -13.30
N ILE A 76 -13.61 4.76 -12.63
CA ILE A 76 -13.55 5.22 -11.23
C ILE A 76 -13.93 6.70 -11.08
N GLY A 77 -13.73 7.51 -12.13
CA GLY A 77 -14.09 8.93 -12.16
C GLY A 77 -15.62 9.17 -12.17
N THR A 78 -16.42 8.18 -12.55
CA THR A 78 -17.89 8.28 -12.54
C THR A 78 -18.49 8.19 -11.14
N VAL A 79 -17.76 7.64 -10.19
CA VAL A 79 -18.22 7.46 -8.82
C VAL A 79 -18.08 8.79 -8.05
N PRO A 80 -19.19 9.36 -7.52
CA PRO A 80 -19.12 10.60 -6.76
C PRO A 80 -18.37 10.41 -5.44
N LEU A 81 -17.63 11.45 -5.04
CA LEU A 81 -16.95 11.48 -3.74
C LEU A 81 -17.98 11.52 -2.61
N LEU A 82 -17.64 10.95 -1.48
CA LEU A 82 -18.46 10.96 -0.28
C LEU A 82 -18.20 12.23 0.54
N THR A 83 -19.26 12.77 1.11
CA THR A 83 -19.15 13.80 2.15
C THR A 83 -18.78 13.14 3.48
N ALA A 84 -18.23 13.91 4.44
CA ALA A 84 -17.85 13.39 5.75
C ALA A 84 -19.03 12.74 6.52
N ASN A 85 -20.24 13.24 6.32
CA ASN A 85 -21.44 12.68 6.95
C ASN A 85 -21.84 11.33 6.32
N GLU A 86 -21.77 11.23 4.99
CA GLU A 86 -22.03 9.98 4.25
C GLU A 86 -21.00 8.92 4.58
N GLU A 87 -19.72 9.30 4.68
CA GLU A 87 -18.65 8.39 5.09
C GLU A 87 -18.93 7.80 6.48
N LEU A 88 -19.32 8.64 7.44
CA LEU A 88 -19.65 8.20 8.79
C LEU A 88 -20.88 7.29 8.82
N GLU A 89 -21.94 7.60 8.05
CA GLU A 89 -23.14 6.79 7.95
C GLU A 89 -22.84 5.42 7.35
N LEU A 90 -22.09 5.38 6.24
CA LEU A 90 -21.69 4.13 5.59
C LEU A 90 -20.76 3.30 6.49
N ALA A 91 -19.86 3.97 7.24
CA ALA A 91 -18.99 3.27 8.19
C ALA A 91 -19.77 2.60 9.33
N LYS A 92 -20.84 3.24 9.83
CA LYS A 92 -21.74 2.64 10.81
C LYS A 92 -22.46 1.41 10.24
N ARG A 93 -23.08 1.55 9.06
CA ARG A 93 -23.77 0.46 8.39
C ARG A 93 -22.86 -0.72 8.08
N LYS A 94 -21.61 -0.42 7.67
CA LYS A 94 -20.57 -1.44 7.43
C LYS A 94 -20.28 -2.21 8.73
N GLN A 95 -20.23 -1.55 9.89
CA GLN A 95 -19.99 -2.22 11.18
C GLN A 95 -21.17 -3.14 11.57
N ASP A 96 -22.40 -2.77 11.16
CA ASP A 96 -23.60 -3.61 11.31
C ASP A 96 -23.65 -4.78 10.32
N GLY A 97 -22.62 -4.94 9.45
CA GLY A 97 -22.52 -6.03 8.50
C GLY A 97 -23.14 -5.76 7.12
N ASP A 98 -23.42 -4.49 6.79
CA ASP A 98 -23.95 -4.13 5.47
C ASP A 98 -22.82 -4.15 4.41
N GLU A 99 -22.83 -5.19 3.58
CA GLU A 99 -21.86 -5.38 2.50
C GLU A 99 -21.97 -4.29 1.41
N TYR A 100 -23.19 -3.77 1.17
CA TYR A 100 -23.38 -2.66 0.23
C TYR A 100 -22.67 -1.39 0.72
N ALA A 101 -22.77 -1.09 2.01
CA ALA A 101 -22.09 0.07 2.59
C ALA A 101 -20.56 -0.08 2.49
N LYS A 102 -20.03 -1.29 2.72
CA LYS A 102 -18.61 -1.62 2.54
C LYS A 102 -18.16 -1.39 1.08
N GLN A 103 -18.91 -1.94 0.13
CA GLN A 103 -18.61 -1.77 -1.29
C GLN A 103 -18.62 -0.30 -1.69
N ARG A 104 -19.61 0.46 -1.25
CA ARG A 104 -19.71 1.90 -1.55
C ARG A 104 -18.56 2.71 -0.99
N LEU A 105 -18.08 2.38 0.23
CA LEU A 105 -16.87 2.99 0.82
C LEU A 105 -15.62 2.69 -0.02
N ILE A 106 -15.48 1.46 -0.52
CA ILE A 106 -14.34 1.08 -1.37
C ILE A 106 -14.39 1.84 -2.69
N GLU A 107 -15.52 1.80 -3.41
CA GLU A 107 -15.69 2.43 -4.72
C GLU A 107 -15.36 3.93 -4.70
N ALA A 108 -15.87 4.65 -3.69
CA ALA A 108 -15.66 6.09 -3.57
C ALA A 108 -14.20 6.47 -3.26
N ASN A 109 -13.38 5.52 -2.79
CA ASN A 109 -11.98 5.74 -2.41
C ASN A 109 -10.96 5.13 -3.40
N LEU A 110 -11.40 4.58 -4.55
CA LEU A 110 -10.48 4.07 -5.58
C LEU A 110 -9.55 5.16 -6.12
N ARG A 111 -10.01 6.40 -6.20
CA ARG A 111 -9.22 7.56 -6.61
C ARG A 111 -8.03 7.81 -5.69
N LEU A 112 -8.21 7.60 -4.37
CA LEU A 112 -7.12 7.69 -3.38
C LEU A 112 -6.02 6.66 -3.69
N VAL A 113 -6.40 5.42 -4.03
CA VAL A 113 -5.43 4.38 -4.41
C VAL A 113 -4.59 4.81 -5.60
N VAL A 114 -5.23 5.35 -6.64
CA VAL A 114 -4.54 5.84 -7.85
C VAL A 114 -3.51 6.92 -7.51
N SER A 115 -3.86 7.88 -6.67
CA SER A 115 -2.96 8.97 -6.26
C SER A 115 -1.72 8.47 -5.54
N ILE A 116 -1.88 7.45 -4.70
CA ILE A 116 -0.78 6.80 -3.98
C ILE A 116 0.06 5.96 -4.93
N ALA A 117 -0.56 5.08 -5.74
CA ALA A 117 0.12 4.19 -6.66
C ALA A 117 0.98 4.94 -7.70
N LYS A 118 0.55 6.14 -8.14
CA LYS A 118 1.28 7.00 -9.07
C LYS A 118 2.71 7.31 -8.60
N ARG A 119 2.95 7.45 -7.30
CA ARG A 119 4.28 7.74 -6.72
C ARG A 119 5.25 6.55 -6.82
N TYR A 120 4.73 5.35 -7.03
CA TYR A 120 5.50 4.11 -7.09
C TYR A 120 5.72 3.60 -8.51
N THR A 121 5.31 4.35 -9.54
CA THR A 121 5.53 4.01 -10.95
C THR A 121 7.02 3.97 -11.28
N GLY A 122 7.40 3.13 -12.27
CA GLY A 122 8.79 3.01 -12.72
C GLY A 122 9.70 2.16 -11.81
N ARG A 123 9.16 1.52 -10.78
CA ARG A 123 9.93 0.69 -9.82
C ARG A 123 9.87 -0.82 -10.13
N GLY A 124 9.48 -1.22 -11.35
CA GLY A 124 9.52 -2.62 -11.82
C GLY A 124 8.16 -3.32 -11.88
N MET A 125 7.06 -2.63 -11.56
CA MET A 125 5.69 -3.11 -11.75
C MET A 125 4.91 -2.17 -12.68
N SER A 126 3.90 -2.70 -13.37
CA SER A 126 3.01 -1.88 -14.18
C SER A 126 2.13 -0.99 -13.28
N PHE A 127 1.66 0.14 -13.81
CA PHE A 127 0.81 1.04 -13.06
C PHE A 127 -0.51 0.37 -12.61
N LEU A 128 -1.13 -0.42 -13.49
CA LEU A 128 -2.37 -1.12 -13.13
C LEU A 128 -2.15 -2.19 -12.07
N ASP A 129 -1.01 -2.89 -12.09
CA ASP A 129 -0.70 -3.87 -11.05
C ASP A 129 -0.51 -3.19 -9.69
N LEU A 130 0.19 -2.04 -9.65
CA LEU A 130 0.32 -1.24 -8.43
C LEU A 130 -1.04 -0.78 -7.89
N VAL A 131 -1.93 -0.36 -8.78
CA VAL A 131 -3.30 0.03 -8.40
C VAL A 131 -4.07 -1.17 -7.84
N GLN A 132 -3.98 -2.35 -8.46
CA GLN A 132 -4.68 -3.54 -7.96
C GLN A 132 -4.17 -3.99 -6.59
N GLU A 133 -2.86 -3.98 -6.37
CA GLU A 133 -2.28 -4.25 -5.05
C GLU A 133 -2.72 -3.19 -4.02
N GLY A 134 -2.77 -1.92 -4.43
CA GLY A 134 -3.31 -0.84 -3.61
C GLY A 134 -4.79 -1.02 -3.27
N ASN A 135 -5.61 -1.51 -4.21
CA ASN A 135 -7.02 -1.82 -3.99
C ASN A 135 -7.19 -2.93 -2.94
N LEU A 136 -6.33 -3.96 -2.96
CA LEU A 136 -6.32 -4.99 -1.90
C LEU A 136 -6.00 -4.37 -0.53
N GLY A 137 -5.07 -3.41 -0.49
CA GLY A 137 -4.79 -2.63 0.71
C GLY A 137 -5.99 -1.82 1.19
N LEU A 138 -6.67 -1.12 0.26
CA LEU A 138 -7.89 -0.35 0.57
C LEU A 138 -8.99 -1.24 1.16
N ILE A 139 -9.25 -2.40 0.57
CA ILE A 139 -10.26 -3.36 1.05
C ILE A 139 -9.96 -3.75 2.51
N LYS A 140 -8.73 -4.14 2.81
CA LYS A 140 -8.29 -4.44 4.19
C LYS A 140 -8.44 -3.23 5.12
N GLY A 141 -8.09 -2.04 4.66
CA GLY A 141 -8.25 -0.80 5.39
C GLY A 141 -9.71 -0.53 5.73
N VAL A 142 -10.61 -0.64 4.76
CA VAL A 142 -12.06 -0.47 4.97
C VAL A 142 -12.59 -1.52 5.95
N GLU A 143 -12.19 -2.78 5.84
CA GLU A 143 -12.63 -3.86 6.75
C GLU A 143 -12.28 -3.58 8.21
N LYS A 144 -11.07 -3.08 8.46
CA LYS A 144 -10.56 -2.80 9.81
C LYS A 144 -10.87 -1.39 10.31
N PHE A 145 -11.47 -0.54 9.48
CA PHE A 145 -11.78 0.83 9.84
C PHE A 145 -12.81 0.93 10.95
N ASP A 146 -12.48 1.72 11.98
CA ASP A 146 -13.34 2.02 13.13
C ASP A 146 -13.64 3.51 13.20
N TYR A 147 -14.89 3.88 12.90
CA TYR A 147 -15.34 5.26 12.91
C TYR A 147 -15.38 5.89 14.31
N THR A 148 -15.40 5.09 15.38
CA THR A 148 -15.47 5.59 16.76
C THR A 148 -14.20 6.34 17.18
N LYS A 149 -13.09 6.09 16.49
CA LYS A 149 -11.80 6.75 16.74
C LYS A 149 -11.74 8.19 16.23
N GLY A 150 -12.74 8.67 15.48
CA GLY A 150 -12.86 10.06 15.02
C GLY A 150 -11.91 10.48 13.90
N PHE A 151 -11.18 9.56 13.29
CA PHE A 151 -10.31 9.83 12.14
C PHE A 151 -11.06 9.60 10.82
N LYS A 152 -10.66 10.32 9.75
CA LYS A 152 -11.15 10.07 8.41
C LYS A 152 -10.67 8.70 7.88
N LEU A 153 -11.49 8.06 7.06
CA LEU A 153 -11.12 6.81 6.41
C LEU A 153 -9.84 6.98 5.57
N SER A 154 -9.70 8.11 4.85
CA SER A 154 -8.53 8.39 4.01
C SER A 154 -7.22 8.30 4.78
N THR A 155 -7.16 8.85 6.00
CA THR A 155 -5.97 8.81 6.86
C THR A 155 -5.58 7.37 7.22
N TYR A 156 -6.55 6.54 7.57
CA TYR A 156 -6.32 5.15 7.94
C TYR A 156 -6.02 4.26 6.72
N ALA A 157 -6.81 4.42 5.64
CA ALA A 157 -6.66 3.64 4.42
C ALA A 157 -5.32 3.90 3.72
N THR A 158 -4.79 5.12 3.77
CA THR A 158 -3.49 5.47 3.17
C THR A 158 -2.37 4.57 3.66
N TRP A 159 -2.34 4.26 4.96
CA TRP A 159 -1.34 3.34 5.51
C TRP A 159 -1.45 1.93 4.91
N TRP A 160 -2.67 1.37 4.83
CA TRP A 160 -2.90 0.04 4.26
C TRP A 160 -2.59 -0.03 2.77
N ILE A 161 -2.98 1.00 2.02
CA ILE A 161 -2.69 1.10 0.57
C ILE A 161 -1.18 1.12 0.35
N ARG A 162 -0.47 2.00 1.08
CA ARG A 162 0.98 2.14 0.97
C ARG A 162 1.69 0.83 1.33
N GLN A 163 1.31 0.21 2.43
CA GLN A 163 1.82 -1.07 2.89
C GLN A 163 1.66 -2.17 1.83
N SER A 164 0.47 -2.27 1.24
CA SER A 164 0.20 -3.28 0.20
C SER A 164 1.05 -3.06 -1.05
N VAL A 165 1.13 -1.80 -1.53
CA VAL A 165 1.92 -1.43 -2.71
C VAL A 165 3.42 -1.68 -2.49
N THR A 166 3.98 -1.25 -1.36
CA THR A 166 5.42 -1.43 -1.07
C THR A 166 5.78 -2.89 -0.90
N ARG A 167 4.93 -3.68 -0.25
CA ARG A 167 5.13 -5.12 -0.11
C ARG A 167 5.06 -5.82 -1.46
N ALA A 168 4.09 -5.49 -2.32
CA ALA A 168 3.99 -6.03 -3.66
C ALA A 168 5.23 -5.70 -4.51
N LEU A 169 5.75 -4.48 -4.43
CA LEU A 169 7.01 -4.10 -5.08
C LEU A 169 8.18 -4.94 -4.59
N ALA A 170 8.31 -5.17 -3.29
CA ALA A 170 9.39 -5.98 -2.74
C ALA A 170 9.31 -7.43 -3.24
N ASP A 171 8.10 -7.99 -3.35
CA ASP A 171 7.88 -9.39 -3.70
C ASP A 171 7.86 -9.68 -5.20
N GLN A 172 7.39 -8.74 -6.03
CA GLN A 172 7.03 -9.01 -7.43
C GLN A 172 7.80 -8.16 -8.45
N ALA A 173 8.43 -7.03 -8.06
CA ALA A 173 9.08 -6.12 -9.01
C ALA A 173 10.32 -6.70 -9.70
N ARG A 174 10.91 -7.77 -9.16
CA ARG A 174 12.15 -8.37 -9.67
C ARG A 174 11.87 -9.69 -10.36
N THR A 175 12.44 -9.91 -11.54
CA THR A 175 12.40 -11.19 -12.27
C THR A 175 12.89 -12.36 -11.40
N ILE A 176 13.97 -12.14 -10.65
CA ILE A 176 14.46 -13.09 -9.64
C ILE A 176 14.03 -12.52 -8.28
N ARG A 177 13.08 -13.18 -7.64
CA ARG A 177 12.53 -12.76 -6.35
C ARG A 177 13.61 -12.72 -5.26
N VAL A 178 13.66 -11.62 -4.54
CA VAL A 178 14.52 -11.43 -3.38
C VAL A 178 13.63 -11.36 -2.14
N PRO A 179 13.98 -12.02 -1.03
CA PRO A 179 13.22 -11.91 0.22
C PRO A 179 13.08 -10.46 0.70
N VAL A 180 11.94 -10.11 1.30
CA VAL A 180 11.60 -8.72 1.71
C VAL A 180 12.68 -8.10 2.60
N HIS A 181 13.17 -8.82 3.62
CA HIS A 181 14.24 -8.34 4.51
C HIS A 181 15.55 -7.99 3.78
N MET A 182 15.84 -8.65 2.66
CA MET A 182 17.01 -8.31 1.84
C MET A 182 16.78 -7.04 1.03
N VAL A 183 15.55 -6.82 0.55
CA VAL A 183 15.17 -5.56 -0.12
C VAL A 183 15.29 -4.39 0.86
N GLU A 184 14.84 -4.55 2.10
CA GLU A 184 15.02 -3.56 3.17
C GLU A 184 16.49 -3.23 3.42
N THR A 185 17.34 -4.27 3.51
CA THR A 185 18.80 -4.08 3.70
C THR A 185 19.41 -3.31 2.54
N ILE A 186 19.00 -3.61 1.29
CA ILE A 186 19.47 -2.90 0.09
C ILE A 186 19.01 -1.42 0.14
N ASN A 187 17.77 -1.15 0.52
CA ASN A 187 17.25 0.20 0.64
C ASN A 187 17.99 1.00 1.73
N LYS A 188 18.20 0.40 2.91
CA LYS A 188 19.02 1.01 3.98
C LYS A 188 20.42 1.35 3.51
N MET A 189 21.08 0.43 2.79
CA MET A 189 22.42 0.64 2.25
C MET A 189 22.44 1.81 1.25
N SER A 190 21.48 1.85 0.32
CA SER A 190 21.36 2.93 -0.67
C SER A 190 21.08 4.29 -0.01
N LYS A 191 20.26 4.33 1.06
CA LYS A 191 20.00 5.55 1.84
C LYS A 191 21.29 6.03 2.55
N MET A 192 22.03 5.12 3.18
CA MET A 192 23.30 5.45 3.82
C MET A 192 24.35 5.93 2.82
N GLN A 193 24.43 5.31 1.64
CA GLN A 193 25.31 5.75 0.57
C GLN A 193 25.00 7.16 0.13
N ARG A 194 23.73 7.49 -0.16
CA ARG A 194 23.31 8.86 -0.51
C ARG A 194 23.67 9.87 0.58
N LYS A 195 23.42 9.52 1.85
CA LYS A 195 23.78 10.39 2.98
C LYS A 195 25.28 10.65 3.04
N LEU A 196 26.11 9.61 2.92
CA LEU A 196 27.57 9.76 2.93
C LEU A 196 28.07 10.55 1.71
N THR A 197 27.49 10.34 0.52
CA THR A 197 27.83 11.13 -0.68
C THR A 197 27.55 12.61 -0.46
N LEU A 198 26.42 12.95 0.17
CA LEU A 198 26.10 14.35 0.51
C LEU A 198 27.04 14.95 1.54
N GLU A 199 27.44 14.18 2.56
CA GLU A 199 28.34 14.65 3.64
C GLU A 199 29.79 14.76 3.19
N LEU A 200 30.27 13.82 2.41
CA LEU A 200 31.69 13.72 1.99
C LEU A 200 31.96 14.36 0.62
N GLY A 201 30.94 14.59 -0.21
CA GLY A 201 31.03 15.18 -1.54
C GLY A 201 31.60 14.25 -2.63
N TYR A 202 31.76 12.95 -2.33
CA TYR A 202 32.19 11.91 -3.29
C TYR A 202 31.55 10.56 -2.94
N GLU A 203 31.47 9.66 -3.94
CA GLU A 203 31.00 8.28 -3.80
C GLU A 203 32.05 7.34 -3.21
#